data_c6c778df6d67f47e88b5d30009bd9286
#
_entry.id   c6c778df6d67f47e88b5d30009bd9286
#
_cell.length_a   1.000
_cell.length_b   1.000
_cell.length_c   1.000
_cell.angle_alpha   90.00
_cell.angle_beta   90.00
_cell.angle_gamma   90.00
#
_symmetry.space_group_name_H-M   'P 1'
#
loop_
_entity.id
_entity.type
_entity.pdbx_description
1 polymer ?
#
loop_
_entity_poly.entity_id
_entity_poly.type
_entity_poly.pdbx_seq_one_letter_code
_entity_poly.pdbx_strand_id
1 'polypeptide(L)'
;MLILLKWVHPVIVGFVLAGCSSVVVIPPLEGLPPDAPEQRIKITAQKYRFEPETIKVPIDTHVFIDIESLDVIHGFNIERYGIEKEIPAKGKGTVTVEFYTRERGTYKFKCSHLCGIKHPWMNGKLVVE
;
A
#
# COMPACT_ATOMS: atom_id res chain seq x y z
N MET A 1 68.93 15.14 18.67
CA MET A 1 68.18 14.65 17.52
C MET A 1 66.74 14.56 17.96
N LEU A 2 65.99 15.63 17.74
CA LEU A 2 64.59 15.73 18.18
C LEU A 2 63.64 15.30 17.05
N ILE A 3 62.87 14.22 17.26
CA ILE A 3 61.84 13.76 16.32
C ILE A 3 60.55 14.46 16.70
N LEU A 4 60.15 15.43 15.89
CA LEU A 4 58.85 16.08 16.01
C LEU A 4 57.77 15.15 15.44
N LEU A 5 56.99 14.56 16.35
CA LEU A 5 55.80 13.77 16.00
C LEU A 5 54.64 14.71 15.62
N LYS A 6 54.38 14.85 14.32
CA LYS A 6 53.18 15.58 13.82
C LYS A 6 51.93 14.79 14.13
N TRP A 7 51.10 15.31 15.01
CA TRP A 7 49.77 14.83 15.26
C TRP A 7 48.87 15.18 14.07
N VAL A 8 48.53 14.16 13.28
CA VAL A 8 47.49 14.29 12.23
C VAL A 8 46.16 14.01 12.89
N HIS A 9 45.32 15.06 13.02
CA HIS A 9 43.97 14.91 13.48
C HIS A 9 43.11 14.40 12.31
N PRO A 10 42.38 13.29 12.46
CA PRO A 10 41.42 12.88 11.43
C PRO A 10 40.20 13.82 11.51
N VAL A 11 39.97 14.55 10.45
CA VAL A 11 38.71 15.27 10.24
C VAL A 11 37.62 14.24 10.01
N ILE A 12 36.80 14.01 11.01
CA ILE A 12 35.59 13.19 10.87
C ILE A 12 34.59 14.02 10.10
N VAL A 13 34.51 13.76 8.79
CA VAL A 13 33.41 14.27 7.94
C VAL A 13 32.16 13.48 8.31
N GLY A 14 31.29 14.09 9.13
CA GLY A 14 30.01 13.54 9.46
C GLY A 14 29.13 13.46 8.22
N PHE A 15 28.94 12.27 7.69
CA PHE A 15 27.98 12.00 6.63
C PHE A 15 26.59 12.05 7.25
N VAL A 16 25.87 13.17 7.06
CA VAL A 16 24.45 13.27 7.39
C VAL A 16 23.70 12.45 6.34
N LEU A 17 23.36 11.21 6.68
CA LEU A 17 22.45 10.42 5.89
C LEU A 17 21.06 11.06 6.02
N ALA A 18 20.66 11.80 4.99
CA ALA A 18 19.27 12.20 4.83
C ALA A 18 18.43 10.91 4.73
N GLY A 19 17.71 10.61 5.81
CA GLY A 19 16.84 9.43 5.85
C GLY A 19 15.70 9.60 4.87
N CYS A 20 15.76 8.98 3.69
CA CYS A 20 14.60 8.69 2.91
C CYS A 20 13.72 7.76 3.75
N SER A 21 12.56 8.24 4.18
CA SER A 21 11.53 7.39 4.77
C SER A 21 11.01 6.44 3.69
N SER A 22 11.66 5.31 3.55
CA SER A 22 11.22 4.26 2.65
C SER A 22 9.95 3.64 3.23
N VAL A 23 8.86 3.63 2.46
CA VAL A 23 7.68 2.84 2.82
C VAL A 23 8.10 1.37 2.81
N VAL A 24 8.00 0.72 3.96
CA VAL A 24 8.28 -0.71 4.06
C VAL A 24 7.10 -1.45 3.43
N VAL A 25 7.35 -2.04 2.27
CA VAL A 25 6.37 -2.91 1.59
C VAL A 25 6.44 -4.31 2.18
N ILE A 26 5.29 -4.86 2.55
CA ILE A 26 5.15 -6.25 2.99
C ILE A 26 4.56 -7.06 1.84
N PRO A 27 5.18 -8.18 1.42
CA PRO A 27 4.55 -9.05 0.44
C PRO A 27 3.13 -9.43 0.86
N PRO A 28 2.13 -9.42 -0.04
CA PRO A 28 0.71 -9.52 0.33
C PRO A 28 0.36 -10.73 1.18
N LEU A 29 0.96 -11.89 0.89
CA LEU A 29 0.66 -13.17 1.55
C LEU A 29 1.79 -13.66 2.45
N GLU A 30 2.78 -12.82 2.75
CA GLU A 30 3.89 -13.22 3.63
C GLU A 30 3.38 -13.57 5.02
N GLY A 31 3.76 -14.76 5.49
CA GLY A 31 3.40 -15.26 6.81
C GLY A 31 1.94 -15.72 6.96
N LEU A 32 1.18 -15.86 5.83
CA LEU A 32 -0.19 -16.37 5.87
C LEU A 32 -0.23 -17.81 6.40
N PRO A 33 -0.90 -18.08 7.56
CA PRO A 33 -1.13 -19.42 8.04
C PRO A 33 -2.16 -20.17 7.17
N PRO A 34 -2.07 -21.51 7.05
CA PRO A 34 -2.99 -22.29 6.23
C PRO A 34 -4.43 -22.31 6.75
N ASP A 35 -4.62 -21.97 8.02
CA ASP A 35 -5.90 -21.94 8.75
C ASP A 35 -6.34 -20.51 9.13
N ALA A 36 -5.74 -19.48 8.50
CA ALA A 36 -6.13 -18.10 8.74
C ALA A 36 -7.61 -17.88 8.41
N PRO A 37 -8.36 -17.16 9.26
CA PRO A 37 -9.73 -16.79 8.94
C PRO A 37 -9.77 -15.94 7.66
N GLU A 38 -10.78 -16.15 6.83
CA GLU A 38 -10.94 -15.44 5.58
C GLU A 38 -12.04 -14.38 5.67
N GLN A 39 -11.82 -13.25 5.04
CA GLN A 39 -12.82 -12.21 4.86
C GLN A 39 -12.85 -11.74 3.40
N ARG A 40 -14.04 -11.74 2.80
CA ARG A 40 -14.26 -11.26 1.44
C ARG A 40 -15.08 -9.97 1.45
N ILE A 41 -14.59 -8.96 0.76
CA ILE A 41 -15.15 -7.61 0.70
C ILE A 41 -15.39 -7.26 -0.76
N LYS A 42 -16.49 -6.59 -1.04
CA LYS A 42 -16.76 -6.02 -2.36
C LYS A 42 -16.58 -4.52 -2.33
N ILE A 43 -15.91 -3.99 -3.36
CA ILE A 43 -15.74 -2.56 -3.58
C ILE A 43 -16.18 -2.20 -4.98
N THR A 44 -16.83 -1.07 -5.11
CA THR A 44 -17.08 -0.45 -6.41
C THR A 44 -16.20 0.77 -6.59
N ALA A 45 -15.72 1.00 -7.81
CA ALA A 45 -14.95 2.17 -8.21
C ALA A 45 -15.78 2.99 -9.19
N GLN A 46 -15.92 4.27 -8.94
CA GLN A 46 -16.62 5.22 -9.79
C GLN A 46 -15.93 6.58 -9.67
N LYS A 47 -15.91 7.40 -10.70
CA LYS A 47 -15.32 8.74 -10.66
C LYS A 47 -15.97 9.57 -9.54
N TYR A 48 -15.32 9.94 -8.53
CA TYR A 48 -13.90 9.79 -8.15
C TYR A 48 -13.81 9.22 -6.75
N ARG A 49 -14.42 8.09 -6.51
CA ARG A 49 -14.52 7.43 -5.19
C ARG A 49 -14.52 5.93 -5.29
N PHE A 50 -14.15 5.31 -4.20
CA PHE A 50 -14.41 3.90 -3.92
C PHE A 50 -15.58 3.79 -2.94
N GLU A 51 -16.39 2.76 -3.08
CA GLU A 51 -17.48 2.48 -2.15
C GLU A 51 -17.42 1.02 -1.68
N PRO A 52 -17.25 0.76 -0.37
CA PRO A 52 -17.06 1.72 0.70
C PRO A 52 -15.68 2.43 0.63
N GLU A 53 -15.61 3.66 1.11
CA GLU A 53 -14.38 4.45 1.20
C GLU A 53 -13.49 4.01 2.37
N THR A 54 -14.07 3.42 3.40
CA THR A 54 -13.36 2.86 4.55
C THR A 54 -13.71 1.40 4.72
N ILE A 55 -12.68 0.57 4.76
CA ILE A 55 -12.77 -0.87 4.99
C ILE A 55 -12.15 -1.17 6.35
N LYS A 56 -12.86 -1.96 7.17
CA LYS A 56 -12.33 -2.45 8.45
C LYS A 56 -12.18 -3.95 8.40
N VAL A 57 -11.02 -4.44 8.79
CA VAL A 57 -10.70 -5.86 8.81
C VAL A 57 -9.98 -6.22 10.11
N PRO A 58 -10.20 -7.42 10.65
CA PRO A 58 -9.45 -7.91 11.79
C PRO A 58 -7.97 -8.14 11.43
N ILE A 59 -7.11 -8.05 12.43
CA ILE A 59 -5.74 -8.56 12.31
C ILE A 59 -5.76 -10.09 12.12
N ASP A 60 -4.66 -10.64 11.61
CA ASP A 60 -4.47 -12.08 11.37
C ASP A 60 -5.54 -12.71 10.45
N THR A 61 -5.99 -11.95 9.46
CA THR A 61 -7.05 -12.35 8.53
C THR A 61 -6.53 -12.39 7.10
N HIS A 62 -6.87 -13.44 6.35
CA HIS A 62 -6.70 -13.51 4.90
C HIS A 62 -7.85 -12.76 4.23
N VAL A 63 -7.55 -11.62 3.63
CA VAL A 63 -8.55 -10.71 3.06
C VAL A 63 -8.58 -10.84 1.54
N PHE A 64 -9.78 -10.95 0.99
CA PHE A 64 -10.05 -10.85 -0.45
C PHE A 64 -10.89 -9.60 -0.71
N ILE A 65 -10.47 -8.78 -1.64
CA ILE A 65 -11.26 -7.64 -2.10
C ILE A 65 -11.60 -7.84 -3.57
N ASP A 66 -12.88 -7.96 -3.86
CA ASP A 66 -13.43 -8.00 -5.22
C ASP A 66 -13.81 -6.58 -5.62
N ILE A 67 -13.24 -6.09 -6.71
CA ILE A 67 -13.39 -4.69 -7.14
C ILE A 67 -13.93 -4.66 -8.55
N GLU A 68 -15.01 -3.91 -8.76
CA GLU A 68 -15.55 -3.64 -10.08
C GLU A 68 -15.69 -2.13 -10.34
N SER A 69 -15.57 -1.74 -11.59
CA SER A 69 -15.84 -0.37 -12.01
C SER A 69 -17.29 -0.19 -12.44
N LEU A 70 -17.88 0.94 -12.05
CA LEU A 70 -19.21 1.35 -12.48
C LEU A 70 -19.18 2.31 -13.67
N ASP A 71 -17.99 2.71 -14.15
CA ASP A 71 -17.82 3.64 -15.26
C ASP A 71 -16.58 3.32 -16.11
N VAL A 72 -15.48 4.02 -15.92
CA VAL A 72 -14.25 3.90 -16.71
C VAL A 72 -13.25 2.93 -16.07
N ILE A 73 -12.11 2.71 -16.72
CA ILE A 73 -10.97 2.02 -16.12
C ILE A 73 -10.46 2.81 -14.93
N HIS A 74 -10.17 2.12 -13.84
CA HIS A 74 -9.52 2.64 -12.63
C HIS A 74 -8.29 1.80 -12.31
N GLY A 75 -7.52 2.21 -11.31
CA GLY A 75 -6.50 1.39 -10.68
C GLY A 75 -6.87 1.16 -9.22
N PHE A 76 -6.25 0.16 -8.60
CA PHE A 76 -6.34 -0.09 -7.18
C PHE A 76 -4.96 -0.40 -6.63
N ASN A 77 -4.49 0.43 -5.74
CA ASN A 77 -3.17 0.32 -5.14
C ASN A 77 -3.28 0.35 -3.62
N ILE A 78 -2.63 -0.62 -2.96
CA ILE A 78 -2.34 -0.57 -1.53
C ILE A 78 -0.82 -0.68 -1.38
N GLU A 79 -0.16 0.47 -1.26
CA GLU A 79 1.30 0.57 -1.26
C GLU A 79 1.95 -0.30 -0.16
N ARG A 80 1.33 -0.35 1.03
CA ARG A 80 1.82 -1.16 2.16
C ARG A 80 2.00 -2.63 1.80
N TYR A 81 1.14 -3.18 0.97
CA TYR A 81 1.16 -4.58 0.54
C TYR A 81 1.74 -4.78 -0.86
N GLY A 82 2.24 -3.73 -1.51
CA GLY A 82 2.75 -3.82 -2.87
C GLY A 82 1.68 -4.23 -3.89
N ILE A 83 0.40 -3.99 -3.58
CA ILE A 83 -0.71 -4.33 -4.45
C ILE A 83 -0.90 -3.21 -5.48
N GLU A 84 -0.91 -3.58 -6.75
CA GLU A 84 -1.19 -2.71 -7.89
C GLU A 84 -2.00 -3.49 -8.92
N LYS A 85 -3.24 -3.08 -9.18
CA LYS A 85 -4.13 -3.75 -10.15
C LYS A 85 -4.92 -2.72 -10.97
N GLU A 86 -5.07 -2.98 -12.25
CA GLU A 86 -6.01 -2.28 -13.10
C GLU A 86 -7.42 -2.87 -12.93
N ILE A 87 -8.42 -2.01 -12.77
CA ILE A 87 -9.83 -2.38 -12.69
C ILE A 87 -10.45 -2.11 -14.07
N PRO A 88 -10.94 -3.14 -14.80
CA PRO A 88 -11.56 -2.94 -16.10
C PRO A 88 -12.77 -2.00 -16.03
N ALA A 89 -13.09 -1.34 -17.14
CA ALA A 89 -14.28 -0.52 -17.24
C ALA A 89 -15.57 -1.32 -16.98
N LYS A 90 -16.66 -0.63 -16.65
CA LYS A 90 -17.97 -1.20 -16.39
C LYS A 90 -18.35 -2.32 -17.35
N GLY A 91 -18.74 -3.46 -16.81
CA GLY A 91 -19.18 -4.63 -17.56
C GLY A 91 -18.05 -5.44 -18.21
N LYS A 92 -16.78 -5.11 -17.98
CA LYS A 92 -15.62 -5.78 -18.56
C LYS A 92 -14.93 -6.76 -17.61
N GLY A 93 -15.41 -6.87 -16.37
CA GLY A 93 -14.90 -7.82 -15.38
C GLY A 93 -14.70 -7.23 -14.01
N THR A 94 -14.36 -8.13 -13.09
CA THR A 94 -14.05 -7.84 -11.68
C THR A 94 -12.62 -8.26 -11.40
N VAL A 95 -11.91 -7.51 -10.58
CA VAL A 95 -10.54 -7.82 -10.13
C VAL A 95 -10.59 -8.23 -8.68
N THR A 96 -9.90 -9.31 -8.33
CA THR A 96 -9.71 -9.72 -6.94
C THR A 96 -8.27 -9.47 -6.54
N VAL A 97 -8.08 -8.81 -5.40
CA VAL A 97 -6.80 -8.72 -4.70
C VAL A 97 -6.88 -9.46 -3.38
N GLU A 98 -5.76 -10.02 -2.94
CA GLU A 98 -5.69 -10.75 -1.68
C GLU A 98 -4.46 -10.36 -0.89
N PHE A 99 -4.58 -10.34 0.44
CA PHE A 99 -3.48 -10.05 1.35
C PHE A 99 -3.78 -10.57 2.76
N TYR A 100 -2.71 -10.71 3.56
CA TYR A 100 -2.79 -11.14 4.95
C TYR A 100 -2.51 -9.96 5.89
N THR A 101 -3.40 -9.71 6.85
CA THR A 101 -3.32 -8.60 7.80
C THR A 101 -2.45 -8.97 9.00
N ARG A 102 -1.15 -8.63 8.97
CA ARG A 102 -0.19 -8.94 10.05
C ARG A 102 0.00 -7.84 11.08
N GLU A 103 -0.34 -6.62 10.72
CA GLU A 103 -0.06 -5.45 11.55
C GLU A 103 -1.28 -4.56 11.64
N ARG A 104 -1.61 -4.13 12.84
CA ARG A 104 -2.65 -3.13 13.09
C ARG A 104 -2.24 -1.78 12.51
N GLY A 105 -3.19 -1.05 12.01
CA GLY A 105 -2.94 0.28 11.48
C GLY A 105 -3.99 0.72 10.46
N THR A 106 -3.82 1.95 9.99
CA THR A 106 -4.63 2.53 8.91
C THR A 106 -3.76 2.72 7.69
N TYR A 107 -4.11 2.05 6.61
CA TYR A 107 -3.40 2.09 5.35
C TYR A 107 -4.27 2.74 4.29
N LYS A 108 -3.64 3.48 3.39
CA LYS A 108 -4.35 4.12 2.28
C LYS A 108 -4.44 3.18 1.10
N PHE A 109 -5.60 3.11 0.46
CA PHE A 109 -5.71 2.63 -0.90
C PHE A 109 -6.09 3.77 -1.84
N LYS A 110 -5.68 3.72 -3.09
CA LYS A 110 -5.86 4.81 -4.05
C LYS A 110 -6.05 4.30 -5.46
N CYS A 111 -6.70 5.12 -6.28
CA CYS A 111 -6.72 4.91 -7.72
C CYS A 111 -5.33 5.19 -8.29
N SER A 112 -4.76 4.23 -9.02
CA SER A 112 -3.43 4.31 -9.61
C SER A 112 -3.46 4.44 -11.14
N HIS A 113 -4.64 4.37 -11.75
CA HIS A 113 -4.86 4.58 -13.18
C HIS A 113 -5.56 5.92 -13.41
N LEU A 114 -5.00 6.78 -14.26
CA LEU A 114 -5.59 8.10 -14.54
C LEU A 114 -7.03 7.95 -15.08
N CYS A 115 -8.00 8.30 -14.26
CA CYS A 115 -9.44 8.13 -14.56
C CYS A 115 -10.17 9.45 -14.79
N GLY A 116 -9.48 10.58 -14.73
CA GLY A 116 -10.02 11.93 -14.96
C GLY A 116 -9.40 13.00 -14.06
N ILE A 117 -9.97 14.22 -14.10
CA ILE A 117 -9.39 15.42 -13.46
C ILE A 117 -9.21 15.28 -11.95
N LYS A 118 -10.14 14.62 -11.24
CA LYS A 118 -10.08 14.42 -9.80
C LYS A 118 -9.41 13.11 -9.37
N HIS A 119 -8.72 12.44 -10.30
CA HIS A 119 -7.96 11.23 -10.01
C HIS A 119 -7.07 11.31 -8.75
N PRO A 120 -6.30 12.38 -8.48
CA PRO A 120 -5.43 12.43 -7.30
C PRO A 120 -6.16 12.36 -5.96
N TRP A 121 -7.45 12.66 -5.92
CA TRP A 121 -8.27 12.62 -4.70
C TRP A 121 -9.05 11.32 -4.53
N MET A 122 -9.03 10.41 -5.52
CA MET A 122 -9.72 9.13 -5.45
C MET A 122 -8.94 8.13 -4.60
N ASN A 123 -9.31 8.02 -3.32
CA ASN A 123 -8.66 7.15 -2.35
C ASN A 123 -9.62 6.71 -1.24
N GLY A 124 -9.19 5.74 -0.45
CA GLY A 124 -9.90 5.25 0.72
C GLY A 124 -8.95 4.74 1.80
N LYS A 125 -9.50 4.17 2.85
CA LYS A 125 -8.78 3.70 4.03
C LYS A 125 -9.06 2.23 4.31
N LEU A 126 -8.00 1.48 4.55
CA LEU A 126 -8.03 0.13 5.10
C LEU A 126 -7.61 0.22 6.58
N VAL A 127 -8.51 -0.09 7.48
CA VAL A 127 -8.25 -0.12 8.93
C VAL A 127 -8.11 -1.57 9.35
N VAL A 128 -6.93 -1.94 9.85
CA VAL A 128 -6.64 -3.25 10.45
C VAL A 128 -6.69 -3.12 11.96
N GLU A 129 -7.63 -3.78 12.62
CA GLU A 129 -7.91 -3.63 14.07
C GLU A 129 -8.06 -4.95 14.83
#